data_7b5db03a94fe91131a3b2ae7a8df830b
#
_entry.id   7b5db03a94fe91131a3b2ae7a8df830b
#
_cell.length_a   1.000
_cell.length_b   1.000
_cell.length_c   1.000
_cell.angle_alpha   90.00
_cell.angle_beta   90.00
_cell.angle_gamma   90.00
#
_symmetry.space_group_name_H-M   'P 1'
#
loop_
_entity.id
_entity.type
_entity.pdbx_description
1 polymer ?
#
loop_
_entity_poly.entity_id
_entity_poly.type
_entity_poly.pdbx_seq_one_letter_code
_entity_poly.pdbx_strand_id
1 'polypeptide(L)'
;MNFEFAQQINPSLKKLNFSKALDIAETALTKIPTTEFHSVLGQSFINQADNLAIWVDNFYQAISKKMDIKALYFEMNEFDINTDIWYIDGFSYDKDGGLDPYDMEWLCDFTRDKITSEEFVLTGFEKLKTAFGWFVLIMAVYIILKETIIK
;
A
#
# COMPACT_ATOMS: atom_id res chain seq x y z
N MET A 1 9.75 -17.55 -4.13
CA MET A 1 9.23 -16.62 -5.16
C MET A 1 9.33 -15.17 -4.73
N ASN A 2 8.87 -14.79 -3.55
CA ASN A 2 8.87 -13.38 -3.14
C ASN A 2 10.28 -12.78 -2.93
N PHE A 3 11.25 -13.54 -2.42
CA PHE A 3 12.60 -13.05 -2.19
C PHE A 3 13.35 -12.74 -3.49
N GLU A 4 13.26 -13.60 -4.50
CA GLU A 4 13.93 -13.37 -5.79
C GLU A 4 13.32 -12.16 -6.52
N PHE A 5 12.01 -12.02 -6.47
CA PHE A 5 11.33 -10.85 -7.04
C PHE A 5 11.73 -9.56 -6.30
N ALA A 6 11.74 -9.57 -4.97
CA ALA A 6 12.18 -8.43 -4.19
C ALA A 6 13.64 -8.03 -4.51
N GLN A 7 14.56 -9.00 -4.66
CA GLN A 7 15.94 -8.73 -5.06
C GLN A 7 16.05 -8.06 -6.44
N GLN A 8 15.15 -8.39 -7.36
CA GLN A 8 15.14 -7.80 -8.72
C GLN A 8 14.62 -6.36 -8.72
N ILE A 9 13.57 -6.07 -7.94
CA ILE A 9 12.88 -4.78 -7.96
C ILE A 9 13.51 -3.73 -7.03
N ASN A 10 14.01 -4.15 -5.86
CA ASN A 10 14.52 -3.26 -4.82
C ASN A 10 15.62 -2.28 -5.29
N PRO A 11 16.58 -2.68 -6.17
CA PRO A 11 17.58 -1.73 -6.66
C PRO A 11 16.99 -0.56 -7.44
N SER A 12 15.87 -0.78 -8.14
CA SER A 12 15.15 0.26 -8.88
C SER A 12 14.35 1.15 -7.93
N LEU A 13 13.67 0.57 -6.95
CA LEU A 13 12.93 1.32 -5.92
C LEU A 13 13.84 2.21 -5.09
N LYS A 14 15.00 1.69 -4.63
CA LYS A 14 16.00 2.47 -3.86
C LYS A 14 16.56 3.67 -4.64
N LYS A 15 16.56 3.60 -5.97
CA LYS A 15 17.00 4.69 -6.85
C LYS A 15 15.84 5.58 -7.32
N LEU A 16 14.64 5.38 -6.79
CA LEU A 16 13.41 6.05 -7.21
C LEU A 16 13.12 5.91 -8.72
N ASN A 17 13.64 4.84 -9.34
CA ASN A 17 13.39 4.53 -10.75
C ASN A 17 12.13 3.66 -10.87
N PHE A 18 10.98 4.29 -10.69
CA PHE A 18 9.69 3.61 -10.66
C PHE A 18 9.31 3.00 -12.00
N SER A 19 9.65 3.65 -13.13
CA SER A 19 9.41 3.07 -14.47
C SER A 19 10.10 1.72 -14.62
N LYS A 20 11.39 1.63 -14.26
CA LYS A 20 12.11 0.37 -14.31
C LYS A 20 11.58 -0.67 -13.32
N ALA A 21 11.16 -0.25 -12.14
CA ALA A 21 10.53 -1.14 -11.18
C ALA A 21 9.23 -1.73 -11.73
N LEU A 22 8.41 -0.91 -12.37
CA LEU A 22 7.17 -1.32 -13.02
C LEU A 22 7.43 -2.31 -14.16
N ASP A 23 8.37 -2.03 -15.06
CA ASP A 23 8.76 -2.93 -16.17
C ASP A 23 9.17 -4.32 -15.65
N ILE A 24 9.92 -4.38 -14.54
CA ILE A 24 10.32 -5.64 -13.91
C ILE A 24 9.08 -6.38 -13.38
N ALA A 25 8.17 -5.67 -12.71
CA ALA A 25 6.97 -6.26 -12.14
C ALA A 25 6.03 -6.80 -13.24
N GLU A 26 5.75 -6.03 -14.27
CA GLU A 26 4.92 -6.44 -15.40
C GLU A 26 5.54 -7.62 -16.15
N THR A 27 6.86 -7.59 -16.37
CA THR A 27 7.59 -8.72 -16.99
C THR A 27 7.48 -9.99 -16.15
N ALA A 28 7.54 -9.88 -14.83
CA ALA A 28 7.39 -11.04 -13.95
C ALA A 28 5.96 -11.58 -14.00
N LEU A 29 4.97 -10.72 -13.99
CA LEU A 29 3.56 -11.09 -14.04
C LEU A 29 3.20 -11.77 -15.37
N THR A 30 3.70 -11.28 -16.50
CA THR A 30 3.44 -11.87 -17.82
C THR A 30 4.07 -13.25 -18.04
N LYS A 31 5.03 -13.66 -17.20
CA LYS A 31 5.65 -14.99 -17.27
C LYS A 31 4.86 -16.10 -16.58
N ILE A 32 3.89 -15.73 -15.77
CA ILE A 32 3.02 -16.71 -15.10
C ILE A 32 1.74 -16.95 -15.92
N PRO A 33 1.05 -18.09 -15.73
CA PRO A 33 -0.23 -18.33 -16.36
C PRO A 33 -1.23 -17.20 -16.07
N THR A 34 -2.03 -16.85 -17.08
CA THR A 34 -3.01 -15.76 -16.97
C THR A 34 -3.97 -16.00 -15.82
N THR A 35 -4.10 -14.99 -14.96
CA THR A 35 -5.01 -14.94 -13.83
C THR A 35 -5.75 -13.60 -13.81
N GLU A 36 -6.71 -13.43 -12.92
CA GLU A 36 -7.41 -12.15 -12.72
C GLU A 36 -6.47 -11.01 -12.27
N PHE A 37 -5.32 -11.36 -11.66
CA PHE A 37 -4.28 -10.38 -11.30
C PHE A 37 -3.65 -9.69 -12.52
N HIS A 38 -3.74 -10.26 -13.71
CA HIS A 38 -3.26 -9.62 -14.95
C HIS A 38 -4.07 -8.36 -15.30
N SER A 39 -5.22 -8.15 -14.68
CA SER A 39 -5.98 -6.91 -14.84
C SER A 39 -5.25 -5.65 -14.37
N VAL A 40 -4.15 -5.81 -13.61
CA VAL A 40 -3.28 -4.70 -13.17
C VAL A 40 -2.33 -4.20 -14.28
N LEU A 41 -2.07 -5.02 -15.30
CA LEU A 41 -1.14 -4.65 -16.37
C LEU A 41 -1.59 -3.38 -17.09
N GLY A 42 -0.67 -2.42 -17.19
CA GLY A 42 -0.94 -1.11 -17.79
C GLY A 42 -1.82 -0.18 -16.94
N GLN A 43 -2.20 -0.58 -15.73
CA GLN A 43 -2.94 0.29 -14.80
C GLN A 43 -1.98 1.14 -13.98
N SER A 44 -2.44 2.32 -13.57
CA SER A 44 -1.65 3.25 -12.76
C SER A 44 -2.58 4.14 -11.94
N PHE A 45 -2.11 4.58 -10.78
CA PHE A 45 -2.78 5.62 -9.98
C PHE A 45 -2.38 7.04 -10.42
N ILE A 46 -1.59 7.20 -11.48
CA ILE A 46 -1.07 8.52 -11.91
C ILE A 46 -2.21 9.51 -12.22
N ASN A 47 -3.34 9.03 -12.68
CA ASN A 47 -4.53 9.85 -12.94
C ASN A 47 -5.17 10.43 -11.68
N GLN A 48 -4.79 9.97 -10.51
CA GLN A 48 -5.25 10.45 -9.21
C GLN A 48 -4.20 11.33 -8.50
N ALA A 49 -3.01 11.52 -9.10
CA ALA A 49 -1.91 12.23 -8.47
C ALA A 49 -2.25 13.66 -8.07
N ASP A 50 -2.97 14.41 -8.92
CA ASP A 50 -3.38 15.79 -8.63
C ASP A 50 -4.37 15.83 -7.45
N ASN A 51 -5.33 14.91 -7.41
CA ASN A 51 -6.29 14.82 -6.31
C ASN A 51 -5.59 14.41 -5.00
N LEU A 52 -4.62 13.49 -5.08
CA LEU A 52 -3.80 13.11 -3.93
C LEU A 52 -2.99 14.29 -3.42
N ALA A 53 -2.37 15.08 -4.31
CA ALA A 53 -1.62 16.26 -3.93
C ALA A 53 -2.50 17.30 -3.22
N ILE A 54 -3.71 17.55 -3.73
CA ILE A 54 -4.69 18.45 -3.11
C ILE A 54 -5.09 17.92 -1.71
N TRP A 55 -5.34 16.61 -1.59
CA TRP A 55 -5.71 15.99 -0.33
C TRP A 55 -4.58 16.11 0.71
N VAL A 56 -3.32 15.87 0.32
CA VAL A 56 -2.14 16.05 1.19
C VAL A 56 -2.01 17.51 1.63
N ASP A 57 -2.16 18.46 0.72
CA ASP A 57 -2.07 19.90 1.05
C ASP A 57 -3.19 20.30 2.02
N ASN A 58 -4.42 19.90 1.77
CA ASN A 58 -5.55 20.18 2.67
C ASN A 58 -5.31 19.60 4.07
N PHE A 59 -4.80 18.38 4.16
CA PHE A 59 -4.44 17.75 5.41
C PHE A 59 -3.35 18.55 6.14
N TYR A 60 -2.27 18.90 5.45
CA TYR A 60 -1.20 19.73 6.00
C TYR A 60 -1.72 21.09 6.51
N GLN A 61 -2.51 21.79 5.69
CA GLN A 61 -3.05 23.11 6.04
C GLN A 61 -4.00 23.07 7.24
N ALA A 62 -4.76 22.00 7.37
CA ALA A 62 -5.67 21.83 8.51
C ALA A 62 -4.90 21.60 9.83
N ILE A 63 -3.79 20.86 9.76
CA ILE A 63 -3.01 20.49 10.93
C ILE A 63 -2.00 21.54 11.33
N SER A 64 -1.35 22.21 10.39
CA SER A 64 -0.37 23.26 10.67
C SER A 64 -0.92 24.41 11.52
N LYS A 65 -2.25 24.55 11.58
CA LYS A 65 -2.94 25.50 12.46
C LYS A 65 -3.06 25.01 13.91
N LYS A 66 -2.83 23.73 14.16
CA LYS A 66 -3.07 23.08 15.46
C LYS A 66 -1.79 22.59 16.11
N MET A 67 -0.77 22.25 15.30
CA MET A 67 0.49 21.73 15.80
C MET A 67 1.66 22.13 14.89
N ASP A 68 2.87 22.12 15.44
CA ASP A 68 4.12 22.30 14.70
C ASP A 68 4.53 20.95 14.07
N ILE A 69 4.17 20.76 12.81
CA ILE A 69 4.40 19.50 12.09
C ILE A 69 5.88 19.33 11.84
N LYS A 70 6.45 18.20 12.27
CA LYS A 70 7.84 17.79 12.02
C LYS A 70 7.94 16.65 11.02
N ALA A 71 6.94 15.76 10.99
CA ALA A 71 6.86 14.67 10.02
C ALA A 71 5.41 14.41 9.61
N LEU A 72 5.25 13.93 8.38
CA LEU A 72 4.02 13.32 7.87
C LEU A 72 4.35 11.89 7.45
N TYR A 73 3.45 10.98 7.79
CA TYR A 73 3.52 9.60 7.35
C TYR A 73 2.23 9.24 6.62
N PHE A 74 2.36 8.51 5.52
CA PHE A 74 1.23 8.06 4.73
C PHE A 74 1.35 6.56 4.54
N GLU A 75 0.26 5.85 4.75
CA GLU A 75 0.21 4.42 4.52
C GLU A 75 -1.04 4.04 3.74
N MET A 76 -0.92 2.99 2.96
CA MET A 76 -2.04 2.38 2.29
C MET A 76 -2.53 1.22 3.15
N ASN A 77 -3.87 1.08 3.27
CA ASN A 77 -4.47 -0.02 4.01
C ASN A 77 -4.03 -1.39 3.44
N GLU A 78 -3.99 -2.39 4.31
CA GLU A 78 -3.56 -3.74 3.94
C GLU A 78 -4.54 -4.41 2.98
N PHE A 79 -4.02 -4.95 1.89
CA PHE A 79 -4.80 -5.58 0.83
C PHE A 79 -5.46 -6.89 1.23
N ASP A 80 -4.86 -7.62 2.14
CA ASP A 80 -5.32 -8.93 2.60
C ASP A 80 -6.45 -8.85 3.63
N ILE A 81 -6.60 -7.71 4.30
CA ILE A 81 -7.63 -7.49 5.32
C ILE A 81 -8.79 -6.67 4.75
N ASN A 82 -8.50 -5.64 3.96
CA ASN A 82 -9.49 -4.72 3.41
C ASN A 82 -9.58 -4.88 1.89
N THR A 83 -10.38 -5.83 1.43
CA THR A 83 -10.55 -6.10 0.00
C THR A 83 -11.57 -5.20 -0.68
N ASP A 84 -12.44 -4.53 0.08
CA ASP A 84 -13.56 -3.76 -0.47
C ASP A 84 -13.14 -2.36 -0.93
N ILE A 85 -12.33 -1.67 -0.13
CA ILE A 85 -11.88 -0.30 -0.40
C ILE A 85 -10.39 -0.20 -0.14
N TRP A 86 -9.65 0.31 -1.12
CA TRP A 86 -8.24 0.68 -0.94
C TRP A 86 -8.14 2.18 -0.74
N TYR A 87 -7.43 2.58 0.30
CA TYR A 87 -7.30 3.98 0.66
C TYR A 87 -5.93 4.26 1.27
N ILE A 88 -5.58 5.53 1.30
CA ILE A 88 -4.39 6.05 1.96
C ILE A 88 -4.86 6.84 3.18
N ASP A 89 -4.23 6.57 4.32
CA ASP A 89 -4.32 7.37 5.53
C ASP A 89 -3.09 8.27 5.67
N GLY A 90 -3.28 9.45 6.25
CA GLY A 90 -2.21 10.37 6.62
C GLY A 90 -2.14 10.58 8.12
N PHE A 91 -0.93 10.61 8.64
CA PHE A 91 -0.62 10.82 10.06
C PHE A 91 0.35 11.97 10.22
N SER A 92 0.15 12.80 11.21
CA SER A 92 1.03 13.93 11.50
C SER A 92 1.70 13.78 12.86
N TYR A 93 2.95 14.23 12.92
CA TYR A 93 3.80 14.12 14.11
C TYR A 93 4.47 15.46 14.41
N ASP A 94 4.59 15.76 15.71
CA ASP A 94 5.35 16.89 16.23
C ASP A 94 6.84 16.56 16.45
N LYS A 95 7.24 15.34 16.12
CA LYS A 95 8.61 14.83 16.13
C LYS A 95 8.92 14.14 14.81
N ASP A 96 10.17 14.19 14.40
CA ASP A 96 10.71 13.38 13.32
C ASP A 96 11.69 12.37 13.93
N GLY A 97 11.31 11.11 13.94
CA GLY A 97 12.14 10.02 14.45
C GLY A 97 13.12 9.47 13.42
N GLY A 98 13.15 10.03 12.21
CA GLY A 98 14.02 9.60 11.13
C GLY A 98 13.48 8.43 10.32
N LEU A 99 14.33 7.93 9.42
CA LEU A 99 13.97 6.87 8.46
C LEU A 99 14.77 5.58 8.69
N ASP A 100 15.17 5.30 9.94
CA ASP A 100 15.80 4.02 10.24
C ASP A 100 14.75 2.91 10.21
N PRO A 101 14.82 1.95 9.26
CA PRO A 101 13.84 0.87 9.17
C PRO A 101 13.86 -0.09 10.36
N TYR A 102 14.88 -0.01 11.21
CA TYR A 102 15.00 -0.81 12.44
C TYR A 102 14.50 -0.06 13.68
N ASP A 103 14.16 1.21 13.56
CA ASP A 103 13.66 2.05 14.66
C ASP A 103 12.52 2.95 14.13
N MET A 104 11.38 2.33 13.87
CA MET A 104 10.17 3.00 13.44
C MET A 104 9.11 3.07 14.56
N GLU A 105 9.50 2.77 15.82
CA GLU A 105 8.57 2.77 16.96
C GLU A 105 7.96 4.15 17.21
N TRP A 106 8.66 5.22 16.82
CA TRP A 106 8.13 6.58 16.94
C TRP A 106 6.85 6.82 16.13
N LEU A 107 6.58 6.03 15.08
CA LEU A 107 5.31 6.09 14.34
C LEU A 107 4.11 5.65 15.19
N CYS A 108 4.36 4.89 16.27
CA CYS A 108 3.34 4.49 17.23
C CYS A 108 3.10 5.55 18.30
N ASP A 109 4.01 6.52 18.43
CA ASP A 109 3.93 7.62 19.39
C ASP A 109 3.00 8.72 18.85
N PHE A 110 1.72 8.43 18.82
CA PHE A 110 0.73 9.45 18.49
C PHE A 110 0.63 10.43 19.63
N THR A 111 0.88 11.69 19.36
CA THR A 111 0.52 12.75 20.31
C THR A 111 -0.99 12.74 20.56
N ARG A 112 -1.43 13.25 21.69
CA ARG A 112 -2.82 13.19 22.15
C ARG A 112 -3.84 13.81 21.18
N ASP A 113 -3.38 14.74 20.35
CA ASP A 113 -4.17 15.36 19.30
C ASP A 113 -3.93 14.65 17.96
N LYS A 114 -4.04 13.32 18.01
CA LYS A 114 -4.00 12.45 16.86
C LYS A 114 -4.87 13.00 15.75
N ILE A 115 -4.23 13.56 14.75
CA ILE A 115 -4.91 14.02 13.58
C ILE A 115 -4.53 13.05 12.46
N THR A 116 -5.41 12.09 12.27
CA THR A 116 -5.46 11.32 11.04
C THR A 116 -6.20 12.15 10.00
N SER A 117 -5.84 11.99 8.74
CA SER A 117 -6.62 12.51 7.64
C SER A 117 -7.97 11.79 7.51
N GLU A 118 -8.87 12.34 6.72
CA GLU A 118 -9.88 11.52 6.05
C GLU A 118 -9.18 10.60 5.05
N GLU A 119 -9.77 9.42 4.80
CA GLU A 119 -9.23 8.44 3.86
C GLU A 119 -9.19 8.99 2.43
N PHE A 120 -8.07 8.82 1.75
CA PHE A 120 -7.99 9.05 0.31
C PHE A 120 -8.27 7.73 -0.42
N VAL A 121 -9.48 7.57 -0.93
CA VAL A 121 -9.90 6.33 -1.58
C VAL A 121 -9.26 6.19 -2.96
N LEU A 122 -8.58 5.06 -3.18
CA LEU A 122 -7.98 4.68 -4.46
C LEU A 122 -9.01 3.98 -5.34
N THR A 123 -9.11 4.41 -6.59
CA THR A 123 -10.04 3.87 -7.59
C THR A 123 -9.33 3.33 -8.82
N GLY A 124 -10.02 2.52 -9.63
CA GLY A 124 -9.48 1.99 -10.88
C GLY A 124 -8.92 0.57 -10.80
N PHE A 125 -8.86 -0.03 -9.60
CA PHE A 125 -8.35 -1.39 -9.38
C PHE A 125 -9.42 -2.34 -8.80
N GLU A 126 -10.69 -2.08 -9.08
CA GLU A 126 -11.83 -2.82 -8.52
C GLU A 126 -11.80 -4.31 -8.91
N LYS A 127 -11.33 -4.64 -10.12
CA LYS A 127 -11.16 -6.04 -10.57
C LYS A 127 -10.07 -6.75 -9.76
N LEU A 128 -9.00 -6.06 -9.41
CA LEU A 128 -7.92 -6.62 -8.60
C LEU A 128 -8.37 -6.88 -7.16
N LYS A 129 -9.20 -6.00 -6.60
CA LYS A 129 -9.83 -6.22 -5.29
C LYS A 129 -10.63 -7.52 -5.25
N THR A 130 -11.42 -7.77 -6.29
CA THR A 130 -12.19 -9.01 -6.43
C THR A 130 -11.26 -10.24 -6.50
N ALA A 131 -10.15 -10.15 -7.25
CA ALA A 131 -9.16 -11.23 -7.34
C ALA A 131 -8.52 -11.55 -5.97
N PHE A 132 -8.20 -10.55 -5.15
CA PHE A 132 -7.72 -10.75 -3.78
C PHE A 132 -8.76 -11.44 -2.89
N GLY A 133 -10.00 -11.02 -2.94
CA GLY A 133 -11.09 -11.64 -2.18
C GLY A 133 -11.24 -13.13 -2.49
N TRP A 134 -11.22 -13.52 -3.76
CA TRP A 134 -11.23 -14.92 -4.19
C TRP A 134 -9.99 -15.68 -3.75
N PHE A 135 -8.80 -15.09 -3.81
CA PHE A 135 -7.56 -15.72 -3.38
C PHE A 135 -7.59 -16.06 -1.88
N VAL A 136 -8.02 -15.13 -1.04
CA VAL A 136 -8.16 -15.34 0.41
C VAL A 136 -9.15 -16.45 0.70
N LEU A 137 -10.30 -16.48 0.00
CA LEU A 137 -11.31 -17.52 0.16
C LEU A 137 -10.77 -18.89 -0.22
N ILE A 138 -10.07 -19.02 -1.37
CA ILE A 138 -9.48 -20.28 -1.83
C ILE A 138 -8.43 -20.77 -0.85
N MET A 139 -7.57 -19.89 -0.33
CA MET A 139 -6.56 -20.24 0.67
C MET A 139 -7.18 -20.71 1.97
N ALA A 140 -8.24 -20.07 2.45
CA ALA A 140 -8.97 -20.51 3.64
C ALA A 140 -9.59 -21.89 3.46
N VAL A 141 -10.25 -22.15 2.33
CA VAL A 141 -10.82 -23.47 2.00
C VAL A 141 -9.73 -24.54 1.89
N TYR A 142 -8.58 -24.22 1.26
CA TYR A 142 -7.45 -25.15 1.16
C TYR A 142 -6.89 -25.55 2.54
N ILE A 143 -6.73 -24.58 3.45
CA ILE A 143 -6.25 -24.85 4.82
C ILE A 143 -7.24 -25.76 5.57
N ILE A 144 -8.54 -25.45 5.50
CA ILE A 144 -9.59 -26.25 6.16
C ILE A 144 -9.59 -27.68 5.64
N LEU A 145 -9.53 -27.87 4.32
CA LEU A 145 -9.50 -29.21 3.71
C LEU A 145 -8.24 -29.98 4.10
N LYS A 146 -7.08 -29.34 4.13
CA LYS A 146 -5.82 -29.98 4.52
C LYS A 146 -5.86 -30.46 5.97
N GLU A 147 -6.40 -29.68 6.89
CA GLU A 147 -6.53 -30.09 8.29
C GLU A 147 -7.57 -31.20 8.51
N THR A 148 -8.57 -31.30 7.61
CA THR A 148 -9.63 -32.31 7.72
C THR A 148 -9.20 -33.66 7.11
N ILE A 149 -8.32 -33.65 6.11
CA ILE A 149 -7.91 -34.90 5.39
C ILE A 149 -6.70 -35.59 6.05
N ILE A 150 -5.92 -34.90 6.89
CA ILE A 150 -4.70 -35.41 7.53
C ILE A 150 -5.01 -36.01 8.92
N LYS A 151 -6.26 -36.16 9.29
CA LYS A 151 -6.70 -36.99 10.43
C LYS A 151 -7.11 -38.38 9.95
#